data_66f32a0f91d193726eee289c4fc7d8f5
#
_entry.id   66f32a0f91d193726eee289c4fc7d8f5
#
_cell.length_a   1.000
_cell.length_b   1.000
_cell.length_c   1.000
_cell.angle_alpha   90.00
_cell.angle_beta   90.00
_cell.angle_gamma   90.00
#
_symmetry.space_group_name_H-M   'P 1'
#
loop_
_entity.id
_entity.type
_entity.pdbx_description
1 polymer ?
#
loop_
_entity_poly.entity_id
_entity_poly.type
_entity_poly.pdbx_seq_one_letter_code
_entity_poly.pdbx_strand_id
1 'polypeptide(L)'
;AALLVSCSGAKLSVANEQYARGEFYDAAQTYRKVYSKTNPRKERKLRGEIAFKMAECYRRINMAPRSSAAYQNAIRYDYPDSMALFYLARSQQYEGKYKEAIKNYQAYLETNPQSSLAKNGIRGCNLAQQWKKTPTRYIVKKATMFNSRRSDFAPMFLGEDFDQVYFSSSTEKALGKNKSGITGTKNCDLFFSKKNERGAWQKPEPIEGDVNTEDDEGVISFSPDGTTMYLTKARREPN
;
A
#
# COMPACT_ATOMS: atom_id res chain seq x y z
N ALA A 1 20.29 40.05 14.69
CA ALA A 1 20.26 38.59 14.72
C ALA A 1 19.28 38.13 13.63
N ALA A 2 19.82 37.72 12.47
CA ALA A 2 18.99 37.18 11.38
C ALA A 2 18.53 35.81 11.79
N LEU A 3 17.21 35.63 11.93
CA LEU A 3 16.55 34.33 12.05
C LEU A 3 16.75 33.57 10.73
N LEU A 4 17.76 32.73 10.69
CA LEU A 4 17.86 31.66 9.72
C LEU A 4 16.77 30.63 10.05
N VAL A 5 15.52 30.94 9.68
CA VAL A 5 14.49 29.93 9.58
C VAL A 5 14.94 28.94 8.50
N SER A 6 15.49 27.84 8.94
CA SER A 6 16.02 26.78 8.07
C SER A 6 14.92 26.36 7.08
N CYS A 7 15.22 26.40 5.78
CA CYS A 7 14.35 25.88 4.72
C CYS A 7 13.91 24.41 4.95
N SER A 8 14.56 23.70 5.87
CA SER A 8 14.18 22.35 6.31
C SER A 8 12.98 22.36 7.24
N GLY A 9 12.83 23.36 8.11
CA GLY A 9 11.67 23.47 9.02
C GLY A 9 10.35 23.63 8.29
N ALA A 10 10.29 24.54 7.32
CA ALA A 10 9.08 24.74 6.51
C ALA A 10 8.67 23.47 5.73
N LYS A 11 9.65 22.70 5.23
CA LYS A 11 9.38 21.45 4.52
C LYS A 11 8.95 20.32 5.45
N LEU A 12 9.39 20.29 6.70
CA LEU A 12 8.94 19.33 7.70
C LEU A 12 7.49 19.62 8.11
N SER A 13 7.11 20.88 8.24
CA SER A 13 5.70 21.28 8.46
C SER A 13 4.80 20.75 7.34
N VAL A 14 5.18 20.98 6.09
CA VAL A 14 4.43 20.45 4.93
C VAL A 14 4.28 18.93 4.99
N ALA A 15 5.33 18.19 5.32
CA ALA A 15 5.25 16.73 5.46
C ALA A 15 4.29 16.31 6.57
N ASN A 16 4.29 17.02 7.70
CA ASN A 16 3.36 16.77 8.81
C ASN A 16 1.91 17.07 8.43
N GLU A 17 1.66 18.15 7.69
CA GLU A 17 0.33 18.50 7.19
C GLU A 17 -0.20 17.46 6.19
N GLN A 18 0.64 17.04 5.23
CA GLN A 18 0.31 15.96 4.30
C GLN A 18 -0.02 14.66 5.04
N TYR A 19 0.78 14.31 6.06
CA TYR A 19 0.51 13.15 6.90
C TYR A 19 -0.83 13.27 7.64
N ALA A 20 -1.13 14.43 8.19
CA ALA A 20 -2.38 14.69 8.91
C ALA A 20 -3.62 14.59 7.99
N ARG A 21 -3.49 15.01 6.73
CA ARG A 21 -4.54 14.85 5.71
C ARG A 21 -4.64 13.43 5.13
N GLY A 22 -3.75 12.50 5.53
CA GLY A 22 -3.74 11.14 5.00
C GLY A 22 -3.05 10.99 3.63
N GLU A 23 -2.41 12.03 3.12
CA GLU A 23 -1.64 12.02 1.86
C GLU A 23 -0.31 11.28 2.07
N PHE A 24 -0.38 9.99 2.40
CA PHE A 24 0.77 9.23 2.88
C PHE A 24 1.89 9.09 1.87
N TYR A 25 1.58 8.99 0.58
CA TYR A 25 2.62 8.94 -0.45
C TYR A 25 3.38 10.27 -0.53
N ASP A 26 2.68 11.38 -0.61
CA ASP A 26 3.29 12.71 -0.72
C ASP A 26 4.05 13.06 0.56
N ALA A 27 3.48 12.76 1.73
CA ALA A 27 4.16 12.90 3.01
C ALA A 27 5.47 12.11 3.03
N ALA A 28 5.46 10.83 2.60
CA ALA A 28 6.66 10.00 2.52
C ALA A 28 7.74 10.61 1.62
N GLN A 29 7.35 11.16 0.45
CA GLN A 29 8.30 11.83 -0.45
C GLN A 29 8.89 13.09 0.19
N THR A 30 8.05 13.87 0.88
CA THR A 30 8.48 15.10 1.56
C THR A 30 9.38 14.78 2.75
N TYR A 31 9.00 13.82 3.62
CA TYR A 31 9.87 13.32 4.70
C TYR A 31 11.20 12.81 4.18
N ARG A 32 11.23 12.07 3.08
CA ARG A 32 12.47 11.57 2.46
C ARG A 32 13.41 12.71 2.06
N LYS A 33 12.85 13.77 1.47
CA LYS A 33 13.64 14.97 1.09
C LYS A 33 14.20 15.69 2.32
N VAL A 34 13.44 15.78 3.42
CA VAL A 34 13.90 16.37 4.68
C VAL A 34 14.97 15.47 5.32
N TYR A 35 14.69 14.16 5.42
CA TYR A 35 15.60 13.16 5.97
C TYR A 35 16.98 13.19 5.29
N SER A 36 17.04 13.30 3.96
CA SER A 36 18.30 13.35 3.22
C SER A 36 19.15 14.59 3.54
N LYS A 37 18.53 15.67 3.99
CA LYS A 37 19.20 16.94 4.36
C LYS A 37 19.52 17.05 5.84
N THR A 38 18.94 16.21 6.69
CA THR A 38 19.15 16.22 8.14
C THR A 38 20.53 15.64 8.47
N ASN A 39 21.31 16.33 9.29
CA ASN A 39 22.65 15.90 9.66
C ASN A 39 22.60 14.66 10.58
N PRO A 40 23.24 13.53 10.22
CA PRO A 40 23.13 12.28 10.98
C PRO A 40 23.79 12.31 12.37
N ARG A 41 24.73 13.25 12.62
CA ARG A 41 25.43 13.37 13.91
C ARG A 41 24.79 14.45 14.79
N LYS A 42 24.52 15.64 14.21
CA LYS A 42 24.03 16.81 14.96
C LYS A 42 22.53 16.74 15.25
N GLU A 43 21.75 16.10 14.36
CA GLU A 43 20.29 16.07 14.42
C GLU A 43 19.76 14.63 14.55
N ARG A 44 20.48 13.81 15.33
CA ARG A 44 20.22 12.37 15.47
C ARG A 44 18.77 12.06 15.86
N LYS A 45 18.24 12.74 16.89
CA LYS A 45 16.88 12.57 17.37
C LYS A 45 15.84 12.92 16.28
N LEU A 46 15.97 14.10 15.68
CA LEU A 46 15.07 14.54 14.59
C LEU A 46 15.10 13.56 13.43
N ARG A 47 16.26 13.00 13.11
CA ARG A 47 16.44 12.03 12.04
C ARG A 47 15.69 10.73 12.35
N GLY A 48 15.69 10.27 13.61
CA GLY A 48 14.91 9.12 14.07
C GLY A 48 13.40 9.35 13.94
N GLU A 49 12.93 10.52 14.36
CA GLU A 49 11.52 10.93 14.27
C GLU A 49 11.03 10.99 12.81
N ILE A 50 11.81 11.60 11.91
CA ILE A 50 11.47 11.67 10.49
C ILE A 50 11.46 10.28 9.87
N ALA A 51 12.42 9.42 10.19
CA ALA A 51 12.48 8.05 9.70
C ALA A 51 11.26 7.24 10.14
N PHE A 52 10.82 7.40 11.39
CA PHE A 52 9.62 6.72 11.89
C PHE A 52 8.35 7.20 11.15
N LYS A 53 8.14 8.50 11.02
CA LYS A 53 6.98 9.04 10.30
C LYS A 53 6.97 8.62 8.82
N MET A 54 8.14 8.61 8.18
CA MET A 54 8.29 8.11 6.82
C MET A 54 7.95 6.62 6.72
N ALA A 55 8.36 5.81 7.70
CA ALA A 55 8.02 4.40 7.79
C ALA A 55 6.52 4.17 7.95
N GLU A 56 5.86 4.97 8.81
CA GLU A 56 4.40 4.95 8.98
C GLU A 56 3.67 5.25 7.67
N CYS A 57 4.12 6.24 6.90
CA CYS A 57 3.56 6.52 5.58
C CYS A 57 3.67 5.29 4.67
N TYR A 58 4.86 4.71 4.53
CA TYR A 58 5.06 3.54 3.66
C TYR A 58 4.26 2.32 4.13
N ARG A 59 4.13 2.11 5.44
CA ARG A 59 3.31 1.03 6.00
C ARG A 59 1.84 1.18 5.62
N ARG A 60 1.29 2.39 5.71
CA ARG A 60 -0.12 2.67 5.40
C ARG A 60 -0.47 2.47 3.92
N ILE A 61 0.50 2.57 3.04
CA ILE A 61 0.33 2.34 1.59
C ILE A 61 0.93 1.01 1.12
N ASN A 62 1.12 0.05 2.04
CA ASN A 62 1.61 -1.31 1.78
C ASN A 62 2.96 -1.39 1.04
N MET A 63 3.84 -0.41 1.21
CA MET A 63 5.20 -0.44 0.67
C MET A 63 6.16 -1.10 1.68
N ALA A 64 5.98 -2.39 1.96
CA ALA A 64 6.69 -3.12 3.01
C ALA A 64 8.23 -2.98 2.95
N PRO A 65 8.92 -3.11 1.81
CA PRO A 65 10.38 -2.94 1.77
C PRO A 65 10.84 -1.52 2.16
N ARG A 66 10.09 -0.49 1.77
CA ARG A 66 10.40 0.90 2.13
C ARG A 66 10.10 1.18 3.60
N SER A 67 9.00 0.64 4.09
CA SER A 67 8.60 0.71 5.49
C SER A 67 9.65 0.05 6.39
N SER A 68 10.07 -1.17 6.07
CA SER A 68 11.11 -1.91 6.78
C SER A 68 12.42 -1.12 6.87
N ALA A 69 12.93 -0.61 5.74
CA ALA A 69 14.15 0.18 5.71
C ALA A 69 14.05 1.48 6.53
N ALA A 70 12.88 2.12 6.52
CA ALA A 70 12.67 3.36 7.27
C ALA A 70 12.54 3.11 8.78
N TYR A 71 11.87 2.03 9.22
CA TYR A 71 11.87 1.64 10.64
C TYR A 71 13.26 1.24 11.14
N GLN A 72 14.06 0.52 10.34
CA GLN A 72 15.45 0.23 10.69
C GLN A 72 16.24 1.51 10.92
N ASN A 73 16.02 2.54 10.09
CA ASN A 73 16.66 3.85 10.29
C ASN A 73 16.15 4.55 11.55
N ALA A 74 14.85 4.49 11.86
CA ALA A 74 14.32 5.05 13.10
C ALA A 74 15.01 4.42 14.32
N ILE A 75 15.11 3.10 14.37
CA ILE A 75 15.78 2.35 15.45
C ILE A 75 17.29 2.71 15.51
N ARG A 76 17.97 2.80 14.36
CA ARG A 76 19.40 3.20 14.29
C ARG A 76 19.65 4.59 14.88
N TYR A 77 18.68 5.49 14.79
CA TYR A 77 18.74 6.84 15.33
C TYR A 77 18.02 6.99 16.69
N ASP A 78 17.88 5.86 17.41
CA ASP A 78 17.38 5.79 18.80
C ASP A 78 15.97 6.39 18.95
N TYR A 79 15.08 6.14 17.97
CA TYR A 79 13.68 6.51 18.14
C TYR A 79 13.07 5.78 19.34
N PRO A 80 12.48 6.50 20.30
CA PRO A 80 12.21 5.93 21.63
C PRO A 80 11.03 4.97 21.69
N ASP A 81 10.13 4.99 20.72
CA ASP A 81 8.93 4.16 20.74
C ASP A 81 9.24 2.73 20.26
N SER A 82 9.06 1.76 21.14
CA SER A 82 9.25 0.34 20.87
C SER A 82 8.35 -0.19 19.73
N MET A 83 7.25 0.52 19.38
CA MET A 83 6.43 0.20 18.22
C MET A 83 7.22 0.20 16.91
N ALA A 84 8.37 0.89 16.84
CA ALA A 84 9.26 0.81 15.70
C ALA A 84 9.75 -0.62 15.44
N LEU A 85 10.08 -1.38 16.49
CA LEU A 85 10.46 -2.80 16.40
C LEU A 85 9.29 -3.67 15.94
N PHE A 86 8.10 -3.44 16.50
CA PHE A 86 6.90 -4.18 16.13
C PHE A 86 6.56 -4.00 14.65
N TYR A 87 6.51 -2.76 14.17
CA TYR A 87 6.18 -2.48 12.78
C TYR A 87 7.31 -2.85 11.81
N LEU A 88 8.57 -2.82 12.23
CA LEU A 88 9.68 -3.39 11.48
C LEU A 88 9.46 -4.89 11.27
N ALA A 89 9.18 -5.63 12.35
CA ALA A 89 8.91 -7.06 12.28
C ALA A 89 7.73 -7.38 11.36
N ARG A 90 6.65 -6.60 11.46
CA ARG A 90 5.47 -6.77 10.61
C ARG A 90 5.79 -6.50 9.13
N SER A 91 6.57 -5.46 8.82
CA SER A 91 7.00 -5.18 7.45
C SER A 91 7.87 -6.29 6.89
N GLN A 92 8.80 -6.82 7.68
CA GLN A 92 9.63 -7.96 7.30
C GLN A 92 8.82 -9.25 7.11
N GLN A 93 7.78 -9.46 7.91
CA GLN A 93 6.86 -10.58 7.73
C GLN A 93 6.15 -10.49 6.36
N TYR A 94 5.69 -9.31 5.95
CA TYR A 94 5.11 -9.09 4.61
C TYR A 94 6.11 -9.30 3.49
N GLU A 95 7.39 -9.04 3.72
CA GLU A 95 8.48 -9.32 2.77
C GLU A 95 8.87 -10.82 2.72
N GLY A 96 8.30 -11.66 3.59
CA GLY A 96 8.70 -13.07 3.72
C GLY A 96 10.02 -13.28 4.47
N LYS A 97 10.58 -12.25 5.10
CA LYS A 97 11.78 -12.28 5.94
C LYS A 97 11.43 -12.76 7.35
N TYR A 98 10.95 -14.01 7.43
CA TYR A 98 10.35 -14.52 8.66
C TYR A 98 11.31 -14.64 9.85
N LYS A 99 12.59 -14.97 9.60
CA LYS A 99 13.59 -15.08 10.66
C LYS A 99 13.88 -13.73 11.32
N GLU A 100 14.07 -12.71 10.50
CA GLU A 100 14.29 -11.34 10.95
C GLU A 100 13.04 -10.77 11.65
N ALA A 101 11.86 -11.05 11.12
CA ALA A 101 10.60 -10.64 11.73
C ALA A 101 10.44 -11.24 13.13
N ILE A 102 10.69 -12.54 13.30
CA ILE A 102 10.63 -13.21 14.62
C ILE A 102 11.58 -12.55 15.61
N LYS A 103 12.84 -12.29 15.20
CA LYS A 103 13.84 -11.63 16.06
C LYS A 103 13.34 -10.26 16.55
N ASN A 104 12.77 -9.45 15.67
CA ASN A 104 12.29 -8.12 16.03
C ASN A 104 10.99 -8.17 16.84
N TYR A 105 10.10 -9.13 16.60
CA TYR A 105 8.95 -9.37 17.49
C TYR A 105 9.39 -9.78 18.90
N GLN A 106 10.41 -10.64 19.02
CA GLN A 106 10.97 -11.04 20.31
C GLN A 106 11.58 -9.85 21.05
N ALA A 107 12.38 -9.03 20.36
CA ALA A 107 12.94 -7.81 20.95
C ALA A 107 11.84 -6.83 21.42
N TYR A 108 10.74 -6.71 20.68
CA TYR A 108 9.58 -5.93 21.10
C TYR A 108 8.91 -6.52 22.37
N LEU A 109 8.84 -7.85 22.48
CA LEU A 109 8.25 -8.52 23.63
C LEU A 109 9.07 -8.36 24.92
N GLU A 110 10.34 -8.03 24.87
CA GLU A 110 11.17 -7.71 26.05
C GLU A 110 10.59 -6.54 26.85
N THR A 111 10.06 -5.53 26.14
CA THR A 111 9.42 -4.36 26.77
C THR A 111 7.90 -4.45 26.83
N ASN A 112 7.30 -5.34 26.05
CA ASN A 112 5.85 -5.51 25.93
C ASN A 112 5.42 -6.99 26.00
N PRO A 113 5.69 -7.69 27.12
CA PRO A 113 5.58 -9.16 27.20
C PRO A 113 4.16 -9.69 27.03
N GLN A 114 3.14 -8.86 27.21
CA GLN A 114 1.73 -9.23 27.06
C GLN A 114 1.16 -8.96 25.66
N SER A 115 1.96 -8.48 24.71
CA SER A 115 1.48 -8.19 23.36
C SER A 115 1.03 -9.45 22.60
N SER A 116 -0.28 -9.65 22.53
CA SER A 116 -0.87 -10.74 21.72
C SER A 116 -0.57 -10.59 20.23
N LEU A 117 -0.49 -9.35 19.72
CA LEU A 117 -0.16 -9.07 18.34
C LEU A 117 1.24 -9.54 17.95
N ALA A 118 2.24 -9.30 18.82
CA ALA A 118 3.60 -9.77 18.54
C ALA A 118 3.72 -11.30 18.64
N LYS A 119 3.06 -11.91 19.66
CA LYS A 119 2.99 -13.38 19.77
C LYS A 119 2.32 -14.01 18.55
N ASN A 120 1.24 -13.44 18.06
CA ASN A 120 0.58 -13.88 16.81
C ASN A 120 1.45 -13.65 15.58
N GLY A 121 2.22 -12.57 15.51
CA GLY A 121 3.21 -12.32 14.46
C GLY A 121 4.26 -13.43 14.38
N ILE A 122 4.84 -13.82 15.51
CA ILE A 122 5.80 -14.95 15.59
C ILE A 122 5.14 -16.25 15.14
N ARG A 123 3.93 -16.54 15.66
CA ARG A 123 3.18 -17.73 15.25
C ARG A 123 2.92 -17.75 13.75
N GLY A 124 2.48 -16.62 13.16
CA GLY A 124 2.24 -16.47 11.74
C GLY A 124 3.50 -16.69 10.90
N CYS A 125 4.65 -16.19 11.32
CA CYS A 125 5.94 -16.43 10.67
C CYS A 125 6.31 -17.92 10.64
N ASN A 126 6.11 -18.61 11.76
CA ASN A 126 6.38 -20.06 11.86
C ASN A 126 5.42 -20.88 10.99
N LEU A 127 4.13 -20.58 11.04
CA LEU A 127 3.12 -21.22 10.20
C LEU A 127 3.38 -21.02 8.70
N ALA A 128 3.76 -19.81 8.29
CA ALA A 128 4.06 -19.53 6.88
C ALA A 128 5.21 -20.39 6.36
N GLN A 129 6.24 -20.66 7.17
CA GLN A 129 7.34 -21.56 6.82
C GLN A 129 6.88 -23.02 6.74
N GLN A 130 5.97 -23.43 7.63
CA GLN A 130 5.40 -24.77 7.61
C GLN A 130 4.51 -24.97 6.37
N TRP A 131 3.61 -24.02 6.07
CA TRP A 131 2.73 -24.10 4.90
C TRP A 131 3.46 -24.13 3.57
N LYS A 132 4.66 -23.53 3.47
CA LYS A 132 5.51 -23.68 2.28
C LYS A 132 5.96 -25.14 2.07
N LYS A 133 6.13 -25.92 3.14
CA LYS A 133 6.54 -27.34 3.07
C LYS A 133 5.36 -28.28 2.82
N THR A 134 4.17 -27.87 3.27
CA THR A 134 2.93 -28.64 3.14
C THR A 134 1.90 -27.81 2.38
N PRO A 135 2.06 -27.65 1.05
CA PRO A 135 1.13 -26.84 0.25
C PRO A 135 -0.25 -27.49 0.23
N THR A 136 -1.28 -26.66 0.10
CA THR A 136 -2.66 -27.12 -0.09
C THR A 136 -2.83 -27.74 -1.49
N ARG A 137 -3.97 -28.42 -1.72
CA ARG A 137 -4.35 -28.93 -3.05
C ARG A 137 -4.62 -27.83 -4.09
N TYR A 138 -4.75 -26.60 -3.68
CA TYR A 138 -5.04 -25.48 -4.58
C TYR A 138 -3.76 -24.95 -5.21
N ILE A 139 -3.80 -24.74 -6.52
CA ILE A 139 -2.73 -24.11 -7.29
C ILE A 139 -3.17 -22.71 -7.65
N VAL A 140 -2.56 -21.70 -7.02
CA VAL A 140 -2.81 -20.28 -7.33
C VAL A 140 -1.88 -19.86 -8.47
N LYS A 141 -2.47 -19.42 -9.59
CA LYS A 141 -1.74 -18.91 -10.75
C LYS A 141 -2.05 -17.44 -10.96
N LYS A 142 -1.04 -16.70 -11.41
CA LYS A 142 -1.23 -15.31 -11.83
C LYS A 142 -2.07 -15.29 -13.11
N ALA A 143 -3.15 -14.53 -13.10
CA ALA A 143 -3.98 -14.28 -14.28
C ALA A 143 -3.33 -13.17 -15.13
N THR A 144 -2.27 -13.51 -15.88
CA THR A 144 -1.40 -12.55 -16.58
C THR A 144 -2.13 -11.64 -17.57
N MET A 145 -3.28 -12.07 -18.07
CA MET A 145 -4.14 -11.27 -18.93
C MET A 145 -4.71 -10.04 -18.21
N PHE A 146 -5.08 -10.22 -16.93
CA PHE A 146 -5.77 -9.21 -16.11
C PHE A 146 -4.83 -8.48 -15.15
N ASN A 147 -3.79 -9.19 -14.65
CA ASN A 147 -2.88 -8.60 -13.68
C ASN A 147 -1.82 -7.72 -14.35
N SER A 148 -1.86 -6.44 -14.05
CA SER A 148 -0.87 -5.45 -14.46
C SER A 148 0.31 -5.36 -13.47
N ARG A 149 1.17 -4.35 -13.66
CA ARG A 149 2.17 -3.93 -12.66
C ARG A 149 1.62 -2.94 -11.63
N ARG A 150 0.36 -2.57 -11.78
CA ARG A 150 -0.37 -1.64 -10.94
C ARG A 150 -1.36 -2.39 -10.06
N SER A 151 -2.33 -1.69 -9.51
CA SER A 151 -3.40 -2.28 -8.72
C SER A 151 -4.51 -2.79 -9.63
N ASP A 152 -4.85 -4.07 -9.50
CA ASP A 152 -5.98 -4.71 -10.17
C ASP A 152 -6.76 -5.44 -9.06
N PHE A 153 -8.06 -5.14 -8.92
CA PHE A 153 -8.85 -5.64 -7.79
C PHE A 153 -10.35 -5.68 -8.10
N ALA A 154 -11.12 -6.23 -7.17
CA ALA A 154 -12.57 -6.34 -7.22
C ALA A 154 -13.11 -6.97 -8.52
N PRO A 155 -12.64 -8.18 -8.93
CA PRO A 155 -13.18 -8.83 -10.11
C PRO A 155 -14.63 -9.27 -9.85
N MET A 156 -15.49 -8.98 -10.82
CA MET A 156 -16.87 -9.42 -10.84
C MET A 156 -17.17 -10.12 -12.15
N PHE A 157 -17.67 -11.34 -12.08
CA PHE A 157 -18.07 -12.10 -13.25
C PHE A 157 -19.55 -11.85 -13.56
N LEU A 158 -19.85 -11.85 -14.86
CA LEU A 158 -21.20 -11.74 -15.40
C LEU A 158 -21.36 -12.77 -16.53
N GLY A 159 -22.64 -13.11 -16.84
CA GLY A 159 -23.00 -14.10 -17.83
C GLY A 159 -23.20 -15.49 -17.20
N GLU A 160 -24.03 -16.32 -17.86
CA GLU A 160 -24.37 -17.68 -17.37
C GLU A 160 -23.13 -18.58 -17.26
N ASP A 161 -22.18 -18.45 -18.19
CA ASP A 161 -20.92 -19.22 -18.24
C ASP A 161 -19.72 -18.46 -17.66
N PHE A 162 -19.95 -17.39 -16.90
CA PHE A 162 -18.87 -16.52 -16.42
C PHE A 162 -17.91 -16.12 -17.56
N ASP A 163 -18.48 -15.72 -18.69
CA ASP A 163 -17.75 -15.36 -19.89
C ASP A 163 -17.34 -13.89 -19.95
N GLN A 164 -17.81 -13.11 -19.01
CA GLN A 164 -17.50 -11.69 -18.86
C GLN A 164 -16.90 -11.42 -17.48
N VAL A 165 -15.89 -10.55 -17.43
CA VAL A 165 -15.27 -10.11 -16.18
C VAL A 165 -15.10 -8.59 -16.19
N TYR A 166 -15.51 -7.98 -15.11
CA TYR A 166 -15.34 -6.57 -14.80
C TYR A 166 -14.41 -6.44 -13.62
N PHE A 167 -13.53 -5.46 -13.59
CA PHE A 167 -12.61 -5.22 -12.48
C PHE A 167 -12.08 -3.79 -12.47
N SER A 168 -11.57 -3.35 -11.32
CA SER A 168 -10.93 -2.05 -11.19
C SER A 168 -9.44 -2.15 -11.43
N SER A 169 -8.87 -1.19 -12.15
CA SER A 169 -7.43 -1.15 -12.43
C SER A 169 -6.88 0.27 -12.54
N SER A 170 -5.67 0.48 -12.01
CA SER A 170 -4.90 1.72 -12.15
C SER A 170 -3.83 1.65 -13.23
N THR A 171 -4.09 0.90 -14.30
CA THR A 171 -3.16 0.75 -15.44
C THR A 171 -2.89 2.06 -16.16
N GLU A 172 -1.93 2.05 -17.10
CA GLU A 172 -1.65 3.23 -17.92
C GLU A 172 -2.83 3.63 -18.83
N LYS A 173 -3.76 2.70 -19.10
CA LYS A 173 -4.99 2.95 -19.87
C LYS A 173 -6.10 3.64 -19.07
N ALA A 174 -6.00 3.66 -17.71
CA ALA A 174 -6.93 4.41 -16.88
C ALA A 174 -6.91 5.89 -17.27
N LEU A 175 -8.09 6.55 -17.21
CA LEU A 175 -8.23 7.99 -17.44
C LEU A 175 -7.41 8.76 -16.39
N GLY A 176 -7.49 9.99 -16.28
CA GLY A 176 -6.78 10.77 -15.27
C GLY A 176 -5.24 10.67 -15.36
N LYS A 177 -4.56 11.79 -15.39
CA LYS A 177 -3.08 11.87 -15.43
C LYS A 177 -2.47 12.02 -14.03
N ASN A 178 -3.26 12.46 -13.08
CA ASN A 178 -2.83 12.75 -11.72
C ASN A 178 -2.60 11.48 -10.93
N LYS A 179 -1.68 11.56 -9.99
CA LYS A 179 -1.45 10.50 -9.00
C LYS A 179 -2.09 10.88 -7.68
N SER A 180 -2.69 9.94 -7.02
CA SER A 180 -3.21 10.09 -5.67
C SER A 180 -2.08 10.45 -4.70
N GLY A 181 -2.25 11.52 -3.94
CA GLY A 181 -1.35 11.87 -2.83
C GLY A 181 -1.33 10.80 -1.72
N ILE A 182 -2.40 9.99 -1.64
CA ILE A 182 -2.52 8.90 -0.67
C ILE A 182 -1.65 7.72 -1.09
N THR A 183 -1.81 7.19 -2.30
CA THR A 183 -1.20 5.93 -2.76
C THR A 183 0.01 6.13 -3.67
N GLY A 184 0.11 7.26 -4.36
CA GLY A 184 1.10 7.55 -5.40
C GLY A 184 0.85 6.82 -6.72
N THR A 185 -0.29 6.17 -6.87
CA THR A 185 -0.73 5.52 -8.11
C THR A 185 -1.72 6.42 -8.86
N LYS A 186 -1.93 6.14 -10.14
CA LYS A 186 -3.06 6.73 -10.87
C LYS A 186 -4.37 6.29 -10.22
N ASN A 187 -5.42 7.06 -10.43
CA ASN A 187 -6.77 6.68 -10.08
C ASN A 187 -7.17 5.42 -10.85
N CYS A 188 -8.13 4.69 -10.30
CA CYS A 188 -8.59 3.43 -10.84
C CYS A 188 -9.81 3.65 -11.72
N ASP A 189 -9.81 3.00 -12.87
CA ASP A 189 -10.97 2.90 -13.75
C ASP A 189 -11.52 1.48 -13.74
N LEU A 190 -12.72 1.33 -14.26
CA LEU A 190 -13.38 0.05 -14.49
C LEU A 190 -12.99 -0.49 -15.86
N PHE A 191 -12.58 -1.75 -15.86
CA PHE A 191 -12.19 -2.50 -17.05
C PHE A 191 -13.11 -3.69 -17.27
N PHE A 192 -13.24 -4.07 -18.51
CA PHE A 192 -14.05 -5.18 -18.97
C PHE A 192 -13.24 -6.10 -19.88
N SER A 193 -13.51 -7.39 -19.80
CA SER A 193 -13.04 -8.40 -20.75
C SER A 193 -14.10 -9.46 -20.94
N LYS A 194 -14.15 -10.03 -22.15
CA LYS A 194 -15.05 -11.11 -22.53
C LYS A 194 -14.27 -12.28 -23.12
N LYS A 195 -14.77 -13.49 -22.96
CA LYS A 195 -14.27 -14.65 -23.70
C LYS A 195 -14.73 -14.58 -25.16
N ASN A 196 -13.85 -14.99 -26.06
CA ASN A 196 -14.21 -15.18 -27.46
C ASN A 196 -14.90 -16.55 -27.66
N GLU A 197 -15.33 -16.83 -28.90
CA GLU A 197 -15.99 -18.10 -29.29
C GLU A 197 -15.17 -19.36 -28.96
N ARG A 198 -13.85 -19.24 -28.81
CA ARG A 198 -12.93 -20.33 -28.41
C ARG A 198 -12.76 -20.43 -26.90
N GLY A 199 -13.51 -19.65 -26.10
CA GLY A 199 -13.41 -19.61 -24.64
C GLY A 199 -12.17 -18.89 -24.10
N ALA A 200 -11.38 -18.23 -24.95
CA ALA A 200 -10.19 -17.49 -24.52
C ALA A 200 -10.56 -16.05 -24.17
N TRP A 201 -10.02 -15.57 -23.04
CA TRP A 201 -10.20 -14.18 -22.62
C TRP A 201 -9.57 -13.21 -23.61
N GLN A 202 -10.30 -12.17 -23.96
CA GLN A 202 -9.81 -11.04 -24.72
C GLN A 202 -9.02 -10.07 -23.83
N LYS A 203 -8.24 -9.19 -24.47
CA LYS A 203 -7.50 -8.17 -23.74
C LYS A 203 -8.46 -7.20 -23.07
N PRO A 204 -8.28 -6.90 -21.76
CA PRO A 204 -9.13 -5.95 -21.07
C PRO A 204 -9.06 -4.55 -21.66
N GLU A 205 -10.22 -3.91 -21.77
CA GLU A 205 -10.36 -2.53 -22.18
C GLU A 205 -11.18 -1.74 -21.13
N PRO A 206 -10.98 -0.42 -21.02
CA PRO A 206 -11.84 0.42 -20.19
C PRO A 206 -13.31 0.26 -20.59
N ILE A 207 -14.22 0.33 -19.62
CA ILE A 207 -15.66 0.33 -19.91
C ILE A 207 -15.99 1.58 -20.73
N GLU A 208 -16.78 1.39 -21.78
CA GLU A 208 -17.25 2.48 -22.65
C GLU A 208 -18.29 3.37 -21.96
N GLY A 209 -18.44 4.61 -22.45
CA GLY A 209 -19.38 5.60 -21.95
C GLY A 209 -18.81 6.45 -20.80
N ASP A 210 -19.69 7.08 -20.02
CA ASP A 210 -19.36 8.06 -18.98
C ASP A 210 -19.12 7.42 -17.59
N VAL A 211 -18.83 6.13 -17.57
CA VAL A 211 -18.61 5.38 -16.32
C VAL A 211 -17.29 5.80 -15.69
N ASN A 212 -16.21 5.74 -16.48
CA ASN A 212 -14.88 6.14 -16.04
C ASN A 212 -14.67 7.65 -16.13
N THR A 213 -13.95 8.21 -15.14
CA THR A 213 -13.64 9.65 -15.08
C THR A 213 -12.17 9.89 -14.72
N GLU A 214 -11.81 11.13 -14.41
CA GLU A 214 -10.48 11.46 -13.88
C GLU A 214 -10.31 11.09 -12.39
N ASP A 215 -11.39 10.76 -11.68
CA ASP A 215 -11.38 10.35 -10.29
C ASP A 215 -11.31 8.81 -10.16
N ASP A 216 -11.47 8.27 -8.95
CA ASP A 216 -11.43 6.82 -8.72
C ASP A 216 -12.81 6.19 -8.93
N GLU A 217 -12.89 5.19 -9.79
CA GLU A 217 -13.99 4.26 -9.88
C GLU A 217 -13.56 2.89 -9.36
N GLY A 218 -14.43 2.27 -8.59
CA GLY A 218 -14.11 0.95 -8.00
C GLY A 218 -15.32 0.15 -7.59
N VAL A 219 -15.05 -1.06 -7.19
CA VAL A 219 -15.97 -2.09 -6.68
C VAL A 219 -17.31 -2.12 -7.43
N ILE A 220 -17.47 -3.13 -8.27
CA ILE A 220 -18.66 -3.33 -9.08
C ILE A 220 -19.48 -4.49 -8.51
N SER A 221 -20.80 -4.41 -8.62
CA SER A 221 -21.69 -5.54 -8.52
C SER A 221 -22.82 -5.40 -9.52
N PHE A 222 -23.51 -6.50 -9.80
CA PHE A 222 -24.65 -6.52 -10.71
C PHE A 222 -25.91 -6.98 -9.97
N SER A 223 -27.07 -6.54 -10.46
CA SER A 223 -28.35 -7.13 -10.08
C SER A 223 -28.40 -8.62 -10.48
N PRO A 224 -29.23 -9.45 -9.84
CA PRO A 224 -29.33 -10.88 -10.15
C PRO A 224 -29.64 -11.19 -11.62
N ASP A 225 -30.36 -10.30 -12.29
CA ASP A 225 -30.69 -10.40 -13.72
C ASP A 225 -29.61 -9.83 -14.65
N GLY A 226 -28.54 -9.28 -14.09
CA GLY A 226 -27.41 -8.71 -14.84
C GLY A 226 -27.71 -7.40 -15.56
N THR A 227 -28.90 -6.80 -15.38
CA THR A 227 -29.32 -5.61 -16.13
C THR A 227 -28.86 -4.30 -15.51
N THR A 228 -28.56 -4.29 -14.21
CA THR A 228 -28.13 -3.10 -13.47
C THR A 228 -26.76 -3.29 -12.87
N MET A 229 -25.87 -2.35 -13.12
CA MET A 229 -24.54 -2.29 -12.52
C MET A 229 -24.52 -1.27 -11.39
N TYR A 230 -24.06 -1.69 -10.22
CA TYR A 230 -23.78 -0.82 -9.07
C TYR A 230 -22.28 -0.62 -8.95
N LEU A 231 -21.83 0.62 -8.78
CA LEU A 231 -20.42 0.96 -8.66
C LEU A 231 -20.18 2.01 -7.58
N THR A 232 -18.96 2.07 -7.07
CA THR A 232 -18.50 3.19 -6.24
C THR A 232 -17.70 4.18 -7.09
N LYS A 233 -17.92 5.48 -6.86
CA LYS A 233 -17.24 6.54 -7.56
C LYS A 233 -16.83 7.64 -6.59
N ALA A 234 -15.55 7.99 -6.60
CA ALA A 234 -15.07 9.16 -5.87
C ALA A 234 -15.47 10.44 -6.63
N ARG A 235 -15.79 11.48 -5.88
CA ARG A 235 -15.98 12.83 -6.43
C ARG A 235 -15.10 13.79 -5.65
N ARG A 236 -14.39 14.66 -6.35
CA ARG A 236 -13.77 15.83 -5.74
C ARG A 236 -14.84 16.87 -5.51
N GLU A 237 -14.98 17.33 -4.28
CA GLU A 237 -15.76 18.55 -4.06
C GLU A 237 -15.01 19.72 -4.70
N PRO A 238 -15.70 20.60 -5.43
CA PRO A 238 -15.10 21.85 -5.90
C PRO A 238 -14.69 22.67 -4.67
N ASN A 239 -13.43 23.13 -4.63
CA ASN A 239 -12.91 24.04 -3.63
C ASN A 239 -13.60 25.38 -3.72
#